data_487a168519698eb58ee76c4bb0b0281e
#
_entry.id   487a168519698eb58ee76c4bb0b0281e
#
_cell.length_a   1.000
_cell.length_b   1.000
_cell.length_c   1.000
_cell.angle_alpha   90.00
_cell.angle_beta   90.00
_cell.angle_gamma   90.00
#
_symmetry.space_group_name_H-M   'P 1'
#
loop_
_entity.id
_entity.type
_entity.pdbx_description
1 polymer ?
#
loop_
_entity_poly.entity_id
_entity_poly.type
_entity_poly.pdbx_seq_one_letter_code
_entity_poly.pdbx_strand_id
1 'polypeptide(L)'
;MNLIATVDKNWAIGKQGHLLVNIPEDIKLFRMETAGKAAIMGRKTYEQITDRTALIDRYNVVLTSDLSYKKDGVVVVHSVEEALEKVASYKSEDIYVIGGESVFEQFLPYCDVAHITSVDYKYDADAHFPNLDKMPEWKVTQLSLIHISEP
;
A
#
# COMPACT_ATOMS: atom_id res chain seq x y z
N MET A 1 -0.42 -12.88 -1.62
CA MET A 1 0.12 -11.56 -1.29
C MET A 1 -0.96 -10.73 -0.61
N ASN A 2 -0.55 -9.70 0.09
CA ASN A 2 -1.45 -8.83 0.85
C ASN A 2 -1.46 -7.44 0.27
N LEU A 3 -2.64 -6.80 0.30
CA LEU A 3 -2.76 -5.36 0.12
C LEU A 3 -2.86 -4.72 1.50
N ILE A 4 -2.30 -3.53 1.68
CA ILE A 4 -2.45 -2.78 2.92
C ILE A 4 -2.69 -1.30 2.60
N ALA A 5 -3.78 -0.74 3.13
CA ALA A 5 -4.16 0.63 2.85
C ALA A 5 -5.06 1.21 3.93
N THR A 6 -5.05 2.53 4.02
CA THR A 6 -6.03 3.30 4.78
C THR A 6 -6.88 4.08 3.79
N VAL A 7 -8.19 3.93 3.88
CA VAL A 7 -9.14 4.53 2.95
C VAL A 7 -10.20 5.35 3.70
N ASP A 8 -10.77 6.35 3.02
CA ASP A 8 -11.92 7.08 3.54
C ASP A 8 -13.23 6.37 3.14
N LYS A 9 -14.38 7.02 3.37
CA LYS A 9 -15.70 6.48 3.04
C LYS A 9 -15.88 6.19 1.54
N ASN A 10 -15.13 6.87 0.68
CA ASN A 10 -15.19 6.72 -0.78
C ASN A 10 -14.03 5.88 -1.34
N TRP A 11 -13.33 5.13 -0.50
CA TRP A 11 -12.13 4.38 -0.87
C TRP A 11 -11.00 5.27 -1.38
N ALA A 12 -10.98 6.53 -0.96
CA ALA A 12 -9.93 7.48 -1.33
C ALA A 12 -8.65 7.23 -0.54
N ILE A 13 -7.50 7.35 -1.21
CA ILE A 13 -6.18 7.12 -0.61
C ILE A 13 -5.23 8.30 -0.79
N GLY A 14 -5.48 9.18 -1.76
CA GLY A 14 -4.55 10.27 -2.02
C GLY A 14 -5.13 11.40 -2.84
N LYS A 15 -4.41 12.52 -2.86
CA LYS A 15 -4.68 13.69 -3.69
C LYS A 15 -3.38 14.36 -4.10
N GLN A 16 -3.24 14.64 -5.39
CA GLN A 16 -2.06 15.30 -5.98
C GLN A 16 -0.75 14.61 -5.57
N GLY A 17 -0.78 13.28 -5.52
CA GLY A 17 0.37 12.48 -5.17
C GLY A 17 0.66 12.36 -3.67
N HIS A 18 -0.16 12.92 -2.81
CA HIS A 18 -0.01 12.83 -1.35
C HIS A 18 -1.02 11.89 -0.71
N LEU A 19 -0.62 11.22 0.37
CA LEU A 19 -1.53 10.41 1.16
C LEU A 19 -2.52 11.31 1.89
N LEU A 20 -3.80 10.92 1.91
CA LEU A 20 -4.85 11.70 2.57
C LEU A 20 -4.80 11.57 4.08
N VAL A 21 -4.45 10.41 4.58
CA VAL A 21 -4.55 10.08 6.00
C VAL A 21 -3.17 9.84 6.55
N ASN A 22 -2.83 10.57 7.62
CA ASN A 22 -1.56 10.43 8.31
C ASN A 22 -1.85 10.35 9.81
N ILE A 23 -2.30 9.18 10.25
CA ILE A 23 -2.68 8.92 11.64
C ILE A 23 -1.54 8.14 12.32
N PRO A 24 -0.97 8.63 13.44
CA PRO A 24 0.16 7.96 14.09
C PRO A 24 -0.10 6.49 14.45
N GLU A 25 -1.30 6.15 14.91
CA GLU A 25 -1.67 4.77 15.24
C GLU A 25 -1.65 3.87 14.00
N ASP A 26 -2.09 4.39 12.87
CA ASP A 26 -2.12 3.67 11.60
C ASP A 26 -0.69 3.43 11.08
N ILE A 27 0.17 4.42 11.19
CA ILE A 27 1.58 4.29 10.83
C ILE A 27 2.25 3.21 11.68
N LYS A 28 1.95 3.18 12.98
CA LYS A 28 2.48 2.17 13.89
C LYS A 28 2.02 0.76 13.51
N LEU A 29 0.74 0.59 13.19
CA LEU A 29 0.20 -0.69 12.72
C LEU A 29 0.88 -1.14 11.43
N PHE A 30 1.06 -0.23 10.49
CA PHE A 30 1.75 -0.49 9.23
C PHE A 30 3.17 -1.00 9.50
N ARG A 31 3.92 -0.35 10.40
CA ARG A 31 5.27 -0.78 10.76
C ARG A 31 5.29 -2.19 11.33
N MET A 32 4.36 -2.48 12.24
CA MET A 32 4.29 -3.79 12.89
C MET A 32 3.93 -4.89 11.90
N GLU A 33 2.97 -4.64 11.02
CA GLU A 33 2.51 -5.62 10.03
C GLU A 33 3.60 -5.97 9.02
N THR A 34 4.38 -4.98 8.60
CA THR A 34 5.32 -5.16 7.49
C THR A 34 6.77 -5.38 7.92
N ALA A 35 7.07 -5.32 9.21
CA ALA A 35 8.44 -5.47 9.71
C ALA A 35 9.05 -6.83 9.34
N GLY A 36 10.22 -6.82 8.74
CA GLY A 36 10.93 -8.02 8.30
C GLY A 36 10.36 -8.67 7.06
N LYS A 37 9.41 -8.03 6.37
CA LYS A 37 8.70 -8.59 5.23
C LYS A 37 9.05 -7.84 3.94
N ALA A 38 8.53 -8.32 2.81
CA ALA A 38 8.70 -7.65 1.53
C ALA A 38 7.57 -6.63 1.32
N ALA A 39 7.92 -5.46 0.80
CA ALA A 39 6.98 -4.38 0.54
C ALA A 39 7.13 -3.92 -0.91
N ILE A 40 6.03 -3.92 -1.66
CA ILE A 40 5.99 -3.48 -3.06
C ILE A 40 5.24 -2.15 -3.11
N MET A 41 5.83 -1.15 -3.73
CA MET A 41 5.24 0.18 -3.81
C MET A 41 5.65 0.90 -5.09
N GLY A 42 4.87 1.91 -5.49
CA GLY A 42 5.25 2.80 -6.57
C GLY A 42 6.28 3.83 -6.08
N ARG A 43 7.00 4.43 -7.04
CA ARG A 43 8.04 5.42 -6.73
C ARG A 43 7.48 6.60 -5.93
N LYS A 44 6.33 7.14 -6.32
CA LYS A 44 5.75 8.30 -5.63
C LYS A 44 5.38 7.97 -4.19
N THR A 45 4.83 6.79 -3.96
CA THR A 45 4.52 6.31 -2.61
C THR A 45 5.78 6.21 -1.78
N TYR A 46 6.84 5.63 -2.34
CA TYR A 46 8.13 5.53 -1.64
C TYR A 46 8.67 6.91 -1.25
N GLU A 47 8.62 7.87 -2.17
CA GLU A 47 9.14 9.21 -1.93
C GLU A 47 8.31 10.01 -0.92
N GLN A 48 7.02 9.71 -0.80
CA GLN A 48 6.11 10.39 0.12
C GLN A 48 6.14 9.86 1.54
N ILE A 49 6.63 8.66 1.74
CA ILE A 49 6.84 8.14 3.08
C ILE A 49 8.00 8.91 3.68
N THR A 50 7.68 10.00 4.38
CA THR A 50 8.67 10.94 4.91
C THR A 50 9.41 10.36 6.10
N ASP A 51 8.78 9.47 6.85
CA ASP A 51 9.42 8.76 7.94
C ASP A 51 10.11 7.51 7.39
N ARG A 52 11.38 7.68 7.01
CA ARG A 52 12.19 6.61 6.44
C ARG A 52 12.37 5.43 7.40
N THR A 53 12.19 5.65 8.71
CA THR A 53 12.27 4.56 9.68
C THR A 53 11.15 3.55 9.50
N ALA A 54 10.03 3.94 8.90
CA ALA A 54 8.93 3.03 8.58
C ALA A 54 9.32 1.98 7.55
N LEU A 55 10.42 2.21 6.79
CA LEU A 55 10.89 1.32 5.74
C LEU A 55 12.17 0.57 6.10
N ILE A 56 12.71 0.79 7.30
CA ILE A 56 13.87 0.05 7.79
C ILE A 56 13.46 -1.41 8.09
N ASP A 57 14.38 -2.33 7.87
CA ASP A 57 14.20 -3.77 8.11
C ASP A 57 13.16 -4.42 7.21
N ARG A 58 12.90 -3.84 6.04
CA ARG A 58 12.02 -4.40 5.02
C ARG A 58 12.76 -4.59 3.72
N TYR A 59 12.31 -5.56 2.94
CA TYR A 59 12.78 -5.73 1.58
C TYR A 59 11.88 -4.86 0.68
N ASN A 60 12.35 -3.66 0.36
CA ASN A 60 11.56 -2.66 -0.37
C ASN A 60 11.75 -2.81 -1.88
N VAL A 61 10.66 -3.06 -2.60
CA VAL A 61 10.63 -3.15 -4.06
C VAL A 61 9.84 -1.96 -4.57
N VAL A 62 10.48 -1.14 -5.40
CA VAL A 62 9.89 0.09 -5.95
C VAL A 62 9.65 -0.09 -7.44
N LEU A 63 8.39 0.02 -7.85
CA LEU A 63 7.96 -0.09 -9.24
C LEU A 63 7.90 1.30 -9.88
N THR A 64 8.59 1.48 -10.99
CA THR A 64 8.57 2.72 -11.76
C THR A 64 8.78 2.45 -13.24
N SER A 65 8.15 3.26 -14.10
CA SER A 65 8.41 3.25 -15.55
C SER A 65 9.71 3.96 -15.92
N ASP A 66 10.29 4.75 -15.01
CA ASP A 66 11.53 5.47 -15.24
C ASP A 66 12.73 4.51 -15.16
N LEU A 67 13.27 4.15 -16.33
CA LEU A 67 14.38 3.20 -16.42
C LEU A 67 15.69 3.73 -15.84
N SER A 68 15.80 5.04 -15.64
CA SER A 68 17.00 5.65 -15.05
C SER A 68 16.92 5.77 -13.53
N TYR A 69 15.78 5.49 -12.93
CA TYR A 69 15.59 5.64 -11.49
C TYR A 69 16.43 4.64 -10.72
N LYS A 70 17.21 5.15 -9.78
CA LYS A 70 18.03 4.33 -8.87
C LYS A 70 17.96 4.94 -7.47
N LYS A 71 17.91 4.08 -6.47
CA LYS A 71 17.90 4.51 -5.08
C LYS A 71 18.58 3.45 -4.22
N ASP A 72 19.48 3.90 -3.35
CA ASP A 72 20.16 3.00 -2.42
C ASP A 72 19.17 2.40 -1.41
N GLY A 73 19.35 1.15 -1.10
CA GLY A 73 18.54 0.46 -0.08
C GLY A 73 17.21 -0.06 -0.57
N VAL A 74 16.89 0.11 -1.85
CA VAL A 74 15.67 -0.44 -2.45
C VAL A 74 15.99 -1.20 -3.72
N VAL A 75 15.09 -2.12 -4.09
CA VAL A 75 15.16 -2.85 -5.35
C VAL A 75 14.22 -2.16 -6.32
N VAL A 76 14.75 -1.58 -7.39
CA VAL A 76 13.95 -0.88 -8.41
C VAL A 76 13.57 -1.88 -9.49
N VAL A 77 12.28 -1.95 -9.82
CA VAL A 77 11.72 -2.80 -10.85
C VAL A 77 10.87 -1.98 -11.82
N HIS A 78 10.65 -2.51 -13.02
CA HIS A 78 9.95 -1.77 -14.08
C HIS A 78 8.71 -2.50 -14.61
N SER A 79 8.38 -3.66 -14.05
CA SER A 79 7.19 -4.42 -14.41
C SER A 79 6.67 -5.23 -13.23
N VAL A 80 5.40 -5.63 -13.31
CA VAL A 80 4.79 -6.53 -12.31
C VAL A 80 5.55 -7.86 -12.26
N GLU A 81 5.89 -8.41 -13.42
CA GLU A 81 6.62 -9.68 -13.51
C GLU A 81 7.97 -9.60 -12.82
N GLU A 82 8.69 -8.51 -13.01
CA GLU A 82 9.99 -8.30 -12.35
C GLU A 82 9.83 -8.20 -10.84
N ALA A 83 8.79 -7.48 -10.38
CA ALA A 83 8.50 -7.38 -8.96
C ALA A 83 8.20 -8.75 -8.34
N LEU A 84 7.39 -9.56 -9.03
CA LEU A 84 7.04 -10.91 -8.56
C LEU A 84 8.28 -11.81 -8.45
N GLU A 85 9.21 -11.69 -9.40
CA GLU A 85 10.49 -12.43 -9.35
C GLU A 85 11.32 -12.03 -8.12
N LYS A 86 11.37 -10.73 -7.82
CA LYS A 86 12.17 -10.22 -6.70
C LYS A 86 11.65 -10.67 -5.34
N VAL A 87 10.36 -10.93 -5.21
CA VAL A 87 9.77 -11.37 -3.93
C VAL A 87 9.49 -12.87 -3.89
N ALA A 88 9.93 -13.62 -4.89
CA ALA A 88 9.61 -15.05 -5.04
C ALA A 88 10.10 -15.91 -3.88
N SER A 89 11.14 -15.48 -3.17
CA SER A 89 11.67 -16.22 -2.00
C SER A 89 10.86 -16.00 -0.73
N TYR A 90 9.95 -15.04 -0.72
CA TYR A 90 9.09 -14.76 0.43
C TYR A 90 7.81 -15.57 0.35
N LYS A 91 7.28 -15.96 1.51
CA LYS A 91 5.93 -16.55 1.57
C LYS A 91 4.92 -15.49 1.17
N SER A 92 3.83 -15.92 0.52
CA SER A 92 2.77 -15.02 0.08
C SER A 92 2.24 -14.15 1.22
N GLU A 93 2.09 -14.70 2.41
CA GLU A 93 1.63 -13.97 3.60
C GLU A 93 2.61 -12.91 4.11
N ASP A 94 3.86 -12.95 3.62
CA ASP A 94 4.91 -12.02 4.02
C ASP A 94 5.20 -10.96 2.94
N ILE A 95 4.34 -10.83 1.94
CA ILE A 95 4.48 -9.86 0.86
C ILE A 95 3.32 -8.87 0.94
N TYR A 96 3.64 -7.57 1.05
CA TYR A 96 2.65 -6.49 1.17
C TYR A 96 2.77 -5.51 0.02
N VAL A 97 1.64 -5.21 -0.61
CA VAL A 97 1.52 -4.16 -1.64
C VAL A 97 0.97 -2.91 -0.96
N ILE A 98 1.72 -1.82 -1.05
CA ILE A 98 1.50 -0.62 -0.25
C ILE A 98 0.80 0.50 -1.02
N GLY A 99 0.89 0.51 -2.32
CA GLY A 99 0.23 1.50 -3.17
C GLY A 99 1.20 2.20 -4.13
N GLY A 100 0.78 3.25 -4.87
CA GLY A 100 -0.55 3.84 -4.81
C GLY A 100 -1.62 3.16 -5.68
N GLU A 101 -2.54 3.97 -6.20
CA GLU A 101 -3.71 3.47 -6.94
C GLU A 101 -3.34 2.52 -8.08
N SER A 102 -2.43 2.92 -8.95
CA SER A 102 -2.01 2.10 -10.09
C SER A 102 -1.37 0.79 -9.64
N VAL A 103 -0.54 0.83 -8.60
CA VAL A 103 0.13 -0.37 -8.07
C VAL A 103 -0.88 -1.32 -7.44
N PHE A 104 -1.85 -0.80 -6.69
CA PHE A 104 -2.94 -1.63 -6.15
C PHE A 104 -3.71 -2.32 -7.27
N GLU A 105 -4.07 -1.59 -8.33
CA GLU A 105 -4.80 -2.16 -9.46
C GLU A 105 -4.00 -3.25 -10.17
N GLN A 106 -2.71 -3.02 -10.39
CA GLN A 106 -1.85 -3.98 -11.09
C GLN A 106 -1.62 -5.27 -10.29
N PHE A 107 -1.55 -5.17 -8.96
CA PHE A 107 -1.27 -6.33 -8.11
C PHE A 107 -2.51 -6.99 -7.53
N LEU A 108 -3.69 -6.38 -7.66
CA LEU A 108 -4.93 -6.93 -7.11
C LEU A 108 -5.17 -8.39 -7.50
N PRO A 109 -4.95 -8.82 -8.77
CA PRO A 109 -5.17 -10.22 -9.16
C PRO A 109 -4.24 -11.23 -8.45
N TYR A 110 -3.13 -10.75 -7.88
CA TYR A 110 -2.15 -11.61 -7.20
C TYR A 110 -2.34 -11.62 -5.68
N CYS A 111 -3.32 -10.87 -5.18
CA CYS A 111 -3.53 -10.71 -3.75
C CYS A 111 -4.81 -11.42 -3.31
N ASP A 112 -4.75 -12.01 -2.12
CA ASP A 112 -5.87 -12.76 -1.54
C ASP A 112 -6.31 -12.20 -0.18
N VAL A 113 -5.54 -11.29 0.41
CA VAL A 113 -5.87 -10.64 1.68
C VAL A 113 -5.67 -9.13 1.53
N ALA A 114 -6.62 -8.35 2.03
CA ALA A 114 -6.52 -6.90 2.08
C ALA A 114 -6.69 -6.44 3.53
N HIS A 115 -5.67 -5.75 4.03
CA HIS A 115 -5.69 -5.11 5.34
C HIS A 115 -6.11 -3.67 5.15
N ILE A 116 -7.39 -3.38 5.33
CA ILE A 116 -7.97 -2.07 5.05
C ILE A 116 -8.36 -1.39 6.37
N THR A 117 -7.79 -0.23 6.61
CA THR A 117 -8.22 0.66 7.69
C THR A 117 -9.18 1.68 7.09
N SER A 118 -10.41 1.71 7.57
CA SER A 118 -11.43 2.65 7.10
C SER A 118 -11.53 3.84 8.04
N VAL A 119 -11.48 5.03 7.45
CA VAL A 119 -11.62 6.29 8.17
C VAL A 119 -13.02 6.83 7.91
N ASP A 120 -13.76 7.17 8.97
CA ASP A 120 -15.13 7.64 8.88
C ASP A 120 -15.19 9.12 8.51
N TYR A 121 -14.71 9.44 7.30
CA TYR A 121 -14.65 10.78 6.75
C TYR A 121 -14.59 10.70 5.22
N LYS A 122 -15.01 11.76 4.54
CA LYS A 122 -14.87 11.88 3.09
C LYS A 122 -13.87 13.00 2.78
N TYR A 123 -12.81 12.64 2.09
CA TYR A 123 -11.80 13.59 1.63
C TYR A 123 -12.04 13.95 0.17
N ASP A 124 -11.61 15.16 -0.21
CA ASP A 124 -11.47 15.53 -1.62
C ASP A 124 -10.22 14.82 -2.15
N ALA A 125 -10.38 13.90 -3.10
CA ALA A 125 -9.33 12.98 -3.50
C ALA A 125 -9.34 12.74 -5.00
N ASP A 126 -8.17 12.41 -5.55
CA ASP A 126 -8.00 12.01 -6.95
C ASP A 126 -7.40 10.60 -7.10
N ALA A 127 -7.01 9.96 -6.01
CA ALA A 127 -6.52 8.59 -6.03
C ALA A 127 -7.35 7.71 -5.09
N HIS A 128 -7.72 6.52 -5.55
CA HIS A 128 -8.61 5.61 -4.82
C HIS A 128 -8.05 4.20 -4.79
N PHE A 129 -8.37 3.48 -3.73
CA PHE A 129 -8.20 2.03 -3.65
C PHE A 129 -9.38 1.36 -4.37
N PRO A 130 -9.17 0.22 -5.03
CA PRO A 130 -10.29 -0.51 -5.64
C PRO A 130 -11.40 -0.79 -4.63
N ASN A 131 -12.65 -0.47 -5.00
CA ASN A 131 -13.77 -0.66 -4.08
C ASN A 131 -14.11 -2.15 -3.96
N LEU A 132 -13.62 -2.79 -2.91
CA LEU A 132 -13.78 -4.22 -2.69
C LEU A 132 -15.23 -4.60 -2.36
N ASP A 133 -16.04 -3.65 -1.88
CA ASP A 133 -17.47 -3.88 -1.62
C ASP A 133 -18.24 -4.21 -2.90
N LYS A 134 -17.73 -3.79 -4.06
CA LYS A 134 -18.33 -4.07 -5.37
C LYS A 134 -17.78 -5.33 -6.02
N MET A 135 -16.88 -6.03 -5.35
CA MET A 135 -16.22 -7.23 -5.86
C MET A 135 -16.69 -8.45 -5.06
N PRO A 136 -17.52 -9.34 -5.67
CA PRO A 136 -18.14 -10.43 -4.91
C PRO A 136 -17.15 -11.47 -4.39
N GLU A 137 -15.95 -11.57 -4.97
CA GLU A 137 -14.90 -12.48 -4.50
C GLU A 137 -14.23 -12.01 -3.20
N TRP A 138 -14.45 -10.76 -2.80
CA TRP A 138 -13.90 -10.21 -1.56
C TRP A 138 -14.93 -10.21 -0.44
N LYS A 139 -14.52 -10.65 0.75
CA LYS A 139 -15.38 -10.70 1.94
C LYS A 139 -14.68 -10.06 3.13
N VAL A 140 -15.46 -9.35 3.95
CA VAL A 140 -14.96 -8.84 5.23
C VAL A 140 -14.91 -9.99 6.23
N THR A 141 -13.71 -10.29 6.74
CA THR A 141 -13.52 -11.32 7.76
C THR A 141 -13.32 -10.72 9.15
N GLN A 142 -12.87 -9.47 9.21
CA GLN A 142 -12.67 -8.73 10.45
C GLN A 142 -12.81 -7.25 10.16
N LEU A 143 -13.54 -6.52 10.99
CA LEU A 143 -13.80 -5.10 10.79
C LEU A 143 -13.23 -4.29 11.95
N SER A 144 -12.49 -3.22 11.60
CA SER A 144 -12.03 -2.21 12.53
C SER A 144 -12.25 -0.84 11.88
N LEU A 145 -12.79 0.12 12.64
CA LEU A 145 -13.15 1.43 12.12
C LEU A 145 -12.49 2.52 12.96
N ILE A 146 -11.84 3.46 12.28
CA ILE A 146 -11.28 4.65 12.90
C ILE A 146 -12.21 5.83 12.60
N HIS A 147 -12.67 6.51 13.67
CA HIS A 147 -13.50 7.68 13.55
C HIS A 147 -12.66 8.96 13.60
N ILE A 148 -12.84 9.82 12.61
CA ILE A 148 -12.24 11.14 12.55
C ILE A 148 -13.36 12.14 12.35
N SER A 149 -13.51 13.09 13.30
CA SER A 149 -14.54 14.12 13.21
C SER A 149 -14.12 15.24 12.25
N GLU A 150 -12.82 15.53 12.16
CA GLU A 150 -12.24 16.52 11.25
C GLU A 150 -10.90 16.02 10.76
N PRO A 151 -10.56 16.35 9.50
CA PRO A 151 -9.24 15.97 8.96
C PRO A 151 -8.11 16.80 9.59
#